data_0e48bd22c3d30fc3a9e467c623efc7b9
#
_entry.id   0e48bd22c3d30fc3a9e467c623efc7b9
#
_cell.length_a   1.000
_cell.length_b   1.000
_cell.length_c   1.000
_cell.angle_alpha   90.00
_cell.angle_beta   90.00
_cell.angle_gamma   90.00
#
_symmetry.space_group_name_H-M   'P 1'
#
loop_
_entity.id
_entity.type
_entity.pdbx_description
1 polymer ?
#
loop_
_entity_poly.entity_id
_entity_poly.type
_entity_poly.pdbx_seq_one_letter_code
_entity_poly.pdbx_strand_id
1 'polypeptide(L)'
;MLPLLAGTVRAAPDGGALAGRRHRVIVSTDIGGTDPDDFQSMVHFLLYADVFDVEGIISSPYGPGRREHILQVIDCYERDFANLKTYSARYPTPNALRAIAKQGALEGPGPAGVGKPTEGSDWIVRCARCADRRPLHVLVWGGIEDLAQALHDAPGILPKLRVYFIGGPNKMWSVDAYNYIERNHPKLRIIEANTTYRGWFTGGNQAGEWGNASFAAAHLAGRGALGDFFMTQLKGTVKMGDSPSVGYLLRGTPEDPSQPGWGGKFARIWDGRKTVFDRLTTESDQVEAFGVVEFAIPLPAGMTRENSVRVVFDNRISAITTNDGRTLRFRFSPRDAKVWPYVIHSDFAALNGQSGKFAAVPPPAERTGRPSKVHPNWWIDDPDPAAAEGIHPGAKSVNRRREQFLGDFAARMRRCKTAATKTSKVKE
;
A
#
# COMPACT_ATOMS: atom_id res chain seq x y z
N MET A 1 45.00 16.48 23.09
CA MET A 1 44.44 15.15 22.83
C MET A 1 43.41 14.84 23.89
N LEU A 2 42.11 15.07 23.58
CA LEU A 2 41.00 14.62 24.43
C LEU A 2 40.47 13.31 23.82
N PRO A 3 40.09 12.31 24.61
CA PRO A 3 39.52 11.09 24.09
C PRO A 3 38.05 11.30 23.69
N LEU A 4 37.69 10.85 22.47
CA LEU A 4 36.31 10.69 22.04
C LEU A 4 35.59 9.68 22.93
N LEU A 5 34.62 10.12 23.68
CA LEU A 5 33.64 9.28 24.35
C LEU A 5 32.71 8.65 23.31
N ALA A 6 32.87 7.37 23.07
CA ALA A 6 31.92 6.57 22.32
C ALA A 6 30.60 6.50 23.11
N GLY A 7 29.62 7.26 22.67
CA GLY A 7 28.27 7.20 23.22
C GLY A 7 27.63 5.84 22.91
N THR A 8 27.48 5.00 23.92
CA THR A 8 26.67 3.79 23.84
C THR A 8 25.21 4.20 23.63
N VAL A 9 24.70 3.96 22.41
CA VAL A 9 23.25 4.06 22.13
C VAL A 9 22.55 3.02 23.01
N ARG A 10 21.92 3.51 24.07
CA ARG A 10 21.06 2.72 24.94
C ARG A 10 19.87 2.28 24.10
N ALA A 11 19.73 0.97 23.85
CA ALA A 11 18.52 0.40 23.29
C ALA A 11 17.34 0.87 24.12
N ALA A 12 16.30 1.37 23.45
CA ALA A 12 15.05 1.68 24.11
C ALA A 12 14.53 0.41 24.81
N PRO A 13 13.93 0.52 26.02
CA PRO A 13 13.50 -0.65 26.75
C PRO A 13 12.51 -1.46 25.95
N ASP A 14 12.75 -2.77 25.89
CA ASP A 14 11.88 -3.74 25.26
C ASP A 14 10.43 -3.56 25.73
N GLY A 15 9.55 -3.28 24.76
CA GLY A 15 8.19 -3.83 24.74
C GLY A 15 7.20 -3.44 25.81
N GLY A 16 7.23 -2.26 26.34
CA GLY A 16 6.22 -1.80 27.30
C GLY A 16 4.91 -1.27 26.68
N ALA A 17 4.33 -1.91 25.65
CA ALA A 17 3.00 -1.50 25.17
C ALA A 17 2.21 -2.55 24.38
N LEU A 18 2.68 -3.78 24.22
CA LEU A 18 1.91 -4.84 23.55
C LEU A 18 1.51 -5.98 24.50
N ALA A 19 1.23 -5.68 25.77
CA ALA A 19 0.52 -6.58 26.68
C ALA A 19 -0.99 -6.69 26.33
N GLY A 20 -1.40 -6.19 25.17
CA GLY A 20 -2.72 -6.29 24.56
C GLY A 20 -2.73 -7.26 23.37
N ARG A 21 -3.90 -7.73 23.01
CA ARG A 21 -4.19 -8.66 21.92
C ARG A 21 -3.44 -8.29 20.65
N ARG A 22 -2.73 -9.26 20.03
CA ARG A 22 -2.07 -9.09 18.73
C ARG A 22 -3.07 -8.67 17.65
N HIS A 23 -2.65 -7.89 16.68
CA HIS A 23 -3.47 -7.57 15.52
C HIS A 23 -3.58 -8.80 14.60
N ARG A 24 -4.79 -9.08 14.14
CA ARG A 24 -5.05 -10.03 13.05
C ARG A 24 -4.78 -9.32 11.74
N VAL A 25 -3.92 -9.87 10.89
CA VAL A 25 -3.41 -9.17 9.72
C VAL A 25 -3.51 -10.03 8.46
N ILE A 26 -4.05 -9.45 7.40
CA ILE A 26 -3.87 -9.88 6.01
C ILE A 26 -3.07 -8.82 5.29
N VAL A 27 -2.07 -9.23 4.51
CA VAL A 27 -1.38 -8.40 3.53
C VAL A 27 -1.91 -8.77 2.14
N SER A 28 -2.30 -7.76 1.34
CA SER A 28 -2.63 -7.88 -0.08
C SER A 28 -1.64 -7.05 -0.87
N THR A 29 -0.80 -7.68 -1.72
CA THR A 29 0.42 -7.09 -2.30
C THR A 29 0.51 -7.40 -3.79
N ASP A 30 1.01 -6.47 -4.60
CA ASP A 30 1.38 -6.69 -5.99
C ASP A 30 2.86 -7.08 -6.16
N ILE A 31 3.42 -7.73 -5.13
CA ILE A 31 4.80 -8.24 -5.08
C ILE A 31 5.17 -9.00 -6.37
N GLY A 32 6.34 -8.68 -6.93
CA GLY A 32 6.77 -9.18 -8.24
C GLY A 32 6.20 -8.38 -9.41
N GLY A 33 5.50 -7.27 -9.14
CA GLY A 33 5.08 -6.27 -10.10
C GLY A 33 6.24 -5.44 -10.67
N THR A 34 5.93 -4.26 -11.17
CA THR A 34 6.94 -3.39 -11.82
C THR A 34 7.86 -2.67 -10.84
N ASP A 35 7.47 -2.59 -9.56
CA ASP A 35 8.23 -1.96 -8.48
C ASP A 35 8.65 -3.01 -7.44
N PRO A 36 9.95 -3.24 -7.22
CA PRO A 36 10.40 -4.31 -6.33
C PRO A 36 10.39 -3.95 -4.84
N ASP A 37 9.81 -2.85 -4.41
CA ASP A 37 9.81 -2.44 -3.00
C ASP A 37 8.86 -3.25 -2.11
N ASP A 38 7.87 -3.91 -2.69
CA ASP A 38 7.06 -4.93 -2.02
C ASP A 38 7.91 -6.08 -1.45
N PHE A 39 8.93 -6.52 -2.18
CA PHE A 39 9.86 -7.54 -1.66
C PHE A 39 10.57 -7.06 -0.39
N GLN A 40 10.99 -5.79 -0.36
CA GLN A 40 11.61 -5.21 0.82
C GLN A 40 10.61 -5.10 1.98
N SER A 41 9.39 -4.67 1.69
CA SER A 41 8.29 -4.55 2.65
C SER A 41 7.86 -5.92 3.18
N MET A 42 7.90 -6.97 2.35
CA MET A 42 7.62 -8.34 2.78
C MET A 42 8.71 -8.89 3.71
N VAL A 43 9.99 -8.64 3.43
CA VAL A 43 11.07 -8.95 4.37
C VAL A 43 10.83 -8.27 5.72
N HIS A 44 10.49 -6.97 5.70
CA HIS A 44 10.16 -6.24 6.93
C HIS A 44 8.99 -6.89 7.66
N PHE A 45 7.87 -7.17 6.99
CA PHE A 45 6.69 -7.78 7.57
C PHE A 45 6.98 -9.14 8.22
N LEU A 46 7.70 -10.02 7.53
CA LEU A 46 8.01 -11.36 8.06
C LEU A 46 8.92 -11.33 9.29
N LEU A 47 9.78 -10.31 9.43
CA LEU A 47 10.57 -10.10 10.65
C LEU A 47 9.72 -9.72 11.88
N TYR A 48 8.52 -9.22 11.67
CA TYR A 48 7.55 -8.88 12.72
C TYR A 48 6.40 -9.90 12.82
N ALA A 49 6.47 -11.03 12.11
CA ALA A 49 5.41 -12.03 12.13
C ALA A 49 5.14 -12.63 13.53
N ASP A 50 6.10 -12.51 14.46
CA ASP A 50 5.92 -12.97 15.85
C ASP A 50 5.03 -12.05 16.70
N VAL A 51 4.78 -10.82 16.27
CA VAL A 51 3.94 -9.84 16.99
C VAL A 51 2.55 -9.68 16.41
N PHE A 52 2.26 -10.34 15.27
CA PHE A 52 0.96 -10.36 14.61
C PHE A 52 0.34 -11.76 14.64
N ASP A 53 -0.98 -11.83 14.49
CA ASP A 53 -1.67 -13.02 14.03
C ASP A 53 -1.81 -12.90 12.52
N VAL A 54 -0.82 -13.43 11.79
CA VAL A 54 -0.78 -13.38 10.32
C VAL A 54 -1.78 -14.38 9.79
N GLU A 55 -2.87 -13.90 9.19
CA GLU A 55 -3.97 -14.73 8.70
C GLU A 55 -3.99 -14.90 7.19
N GLY A 56 -3.29 -14.06 6.43
CA GLY A 56 -3.20 -14.18 4.98
C GLY A 56 -2.11 -13.32 4.38
N ILE A 57 -1.55 -13.80 3.28
CA ILE A 57 -0.66 -13.04 2.39
C ILE A 57 -1.18 -13.29 0.97
N ILE A 58 -1.77 -12.28 0.36
CA ILE A 58 -2.49 -12.39 -0.91
C ILE A 58 -1.70 -11.67 -2.00
N SER A 59 -1.41 -12.36 -3.12
CA SER A 59 -0.92 -11.72 -4.33
C SER A 59 -2.10 -11.05 -5.02
N SER A 60 -2.14 -9.72 -5.00
CA SER A 60 -3.17 -8.92 -5.66
C SER A 60 -2.64 -8.36 -6.97
N PRO A 61 -3.48 -8.22 -8.01
CA PRO A 61 -2.97 -7.99 -9.34
C PRO A 61 -2.37 -6.61 -9.49
N TYR A 62 -1.19 -6.58 -10.05
CA TYR A 62 -0.69 -5.53 -10.91
C TYR A 62 0.53 -6.04 -11.66
N GLY A 63 0.44 -6.14 -12.99
CA GLY A 63 1.53 -6.64 -13.82
C GLY A 63 1.85 -8.12 -13.58
N PRO A 64 3.15 -8.50 -13.55
CA PRO A 64 3.57 -9.90 -13.50
C PRO A 64 3.55 -10.54 -12.09
N GLY A 65 3.14 -9.80 -11.05
CA GLY A 65 3.10 -10.29 -9.66
C GLY A 65 2.26 -11.55 -9.50
N ARG A 66 2.74 -12.54 -8.72
CA ARG A 66 2.08 -13.83 -8.45
C ARG A 66 2.41 -14.32 -7.04
N ARG A 67 1.62 -15.26 -6.57
CA ARG A 67 1.84 -15.95 -5.28
C ARG A 67 3.27 -16.48 -5.12
N GLU A 68 3.89 -16.94 -6.20
CA GLU A 68 5.26 -17.47 -6.20
C GLU A 68 6.29 -16.45 -5.67
N HIS A 69 6.05 -15.15 -5.88
CA HIS A 69 6.94 -14.10 -5.35
C HIS A 69 6.81 -13.96 -3.82
N ILE A 70 5.62 -14.23 -3.26
CA ILE A 70 5.43 -14.35 -1.81
C ILE A 70 6.21 -15.55 -1.29
N LEU A 71 6.08 -16.70 -1.96
CA LEU A 71 6.79 -17.93 -1.57
C LEU A 71 8.29 -17.76 -1.61
N GLN A 72 8.83 -17.02 -2.58
CA GLN A 72 10.25 -16.70 -2.67
C GLN A 72 10.79 -16.01 -1.40
N VAL A 73 10.02 -15.07 -0.83
CA VAL A 73 10.44 -14.42 0.42
C VAL A 73 10.27 -15.35 1.61
N ILE A 74 9.24 -16.20 1.61
CA ILE A 74 9.03 -17.22 2.65
C ILE A 74 10.20 -18.25 2.63
N ASP A 75 10.75 -18.59 1.46
CA ASP A 75 11.92 -19.48 1.35
C ASP A 75 13.18 -18.85 1.96
N CYS A 76 13.34 -17.53 1.87
CA CYS A 76 14.38 -16.81 2.58
C CYS A 76 14.14 -16.82 4.10
N TYR A 77 12.89 -16.59 4.52
CA TYR A 77 12.47 -16.67 5.92
C TYR A 77 12.74 -18.07 6.51
N GLU A 78 12.49 -19.14 5.75
CA GLU A 78 12.74 -20.52 6.19
C GLU A 78 14.20 -20.76 6.53
N ARG A 79 15.12 -20.24 5.71
CA ARG A 79 16.57 -20.36 5.97
C ARG A 79 17.00 -19.68 7.27
N ASP A 80 16.29 -18.60 7.66
CA ASP A 80 16.58 -17.84 8.88
C ASP A 80 15.71 -18.28 10.08
N PHE A 81 14.72 -19.14 9.87
CA PHE A 81 13.68 -19.48 10.86
C PHE A 81 14.25 -20.05 12.16
N ALA A 82 15.27 -20.93 12.06
CA ALA A 82 15.92 -21.51 13.25
C ALA A 82 16.47 -20.43 14.18
N ASN A 83 17.06 -19.37 13.62
CA ASN A 83 17.59 -18.24 14.38
C ASN A 83 16.45 -17.36 14.95
N LEU A 84 15.48 -17.02 14.12
CA LEU A 84 14.31 -16.20 14.51
C LEU A 84 13.56 -16.83 15.69
N LYS A 85 13.37 -18.16 15.63
CA LYS A 85 12.66 -18.91 16.67
C LYS A 85 13.36 -18.88 18.04
N THR A 86 14.67 -18.65 18.09
CA THR A 86 15.40 -18.51 19.36
C THR A 86 15.01 -17.23 20.11
N TYR A 87 14.53 -16.20 19.41
CA TYR A 87 14.10 -14.94 19.99
C TYR A 87 12.61 -14.95 20.39
N SER A 88 11.79 -15.70 19.66
CA SER A 88 10.36 -15.81 19.94
C SER A 88 9.80 -17.12 19.38
N ALA A 89 9.20 -17.94 20.26
CA ALA A 89 8.49 -19.15 19.85
C ALA A 89 7.22 -18.83 19.02
N ARG A 90 6.80 -17.56 18.95
CA ARG A 90 5.61 -17.11 18.22
C ARG A 90 5.85 -16.85 16.73
N TYR A 91 7.09 -16.91 16.25
CA TYR A 91 7.33 -16.88 14.81
C TYR A 91 6.58 -18.03 14.14
N PRO A 92 5.69 -17.76 13.16
CA PRO A 92 4.96 -18.81 12.45
C PRO A 92 5.94 -19.72 11.69
N THR A 93 5.63 -21.00 11.59
CA THR A 93 6.46 -21.89 10.79
C THR A 93 6.39 -21.51 9.31
N PRO A 94 7.43 -21.75 8.52
CA PRO A 94 7.40 -21.49 7.07
C PRO A 94 6.23 -22.17 6.37
N ASN A 95 5.89 -23.41 6.76
CA ASN A 95 4.75 -24.11 6.20
C ASN A 95 3.41 -23.46 6.57
N ALA A 96 3.27 -22.90 7.77
CA ALA A 96 2.08 -22.14 8.15
C ALA A 96 1.93 -20.88 7.29
N LEU A 97 3.03 -20.17 6.99
CA LEU A 97 3.02 -19.02 6.09
C LEU A 97 2.67 -19.40 4.65
N ARG A 98 3.24 -20.51 4.13
CA ARG A 98 2.90 -21.03 2.79
C ARG A 98 1.42 -21.41 2.66
N ALA A 99 0.82 -21.96 3.71
CA ALA A 99 -0.59 -22.35 3.73
C ALA A 99 -1.56 -21.17 3.61
N ILE A 100 -1.16 -19.98 4.05
CA ILE A 100 -1.96 -18.76 4.00
C ILE A 100 -1.54 -17.82 2.86
N ALA A 101 -0.56 -18.19 2.05
CA ALA A 101 -0.21 -17.49 0.81
C ALA A 101 -1.25 -17.83 -0.27
N LYS A 102 -1.96 -16.81 -0.78
CA LYS A 102 -3.10 -16.97 -1.69
C LYS A 102 -2.87 -16.21 -2.99
N GLN A 103 -3.42 -16.73 -4.08
CA GLN A 103 -3.50 -16.00 -5.33
C GLN A 103 -4.79 -15.21 -5.38
N GLY A 104 -4.68 -13.88 -5.47
CA GLY A 104 -5.78 -12.98 -5.78
C GLY A 104 -6.03 -12.88 -7.28
N ALA A 105 -6.76 -11.85 -7.70
CA ALA A 105 -7.06 -11.61 -9.09
C ALA A 105 -5.79 -11.50 -9.94
N LEU A 106 -5.82 -12.00 -11.16
CA LEU A 106 -4.71 -11.90 -12.12
C LEU A 106 -4.89 -10.72 -13.08
N GLU A 107 -6.12 -10.27 -13.20
CA GLU A 107 -6.54 -9.18 -14.09
C GLU A 107 -7.55 -8.29 -13.36
N GLY A 108 -7.63 -7.03 -13.75
CA GLY A 108 -8.63 -6.11 -13.24
C GLY A 108 -10.05 -6.61 -13.56
N PRO A 109 -11.02 -6.37 -12.66
CA PRO A 109 -12.37 -6.92 -12.77
C PRO A 109 -13.26 -6.23 -13.82
N GLY A 110 -12.69 -5.34 -14.62
CA GLY A 110 -13.45 -4.52 -15.55
C GLY A 110 -14.12 -3.31 -14.90
N PRO A 111 -14.94 -2.56 -15.69
CA PRO A 111 -15.47 -1.25 -15.29
C PRO A 111 -16.47 -1.29 -14.13
N ALA A 112 -17.02 -2.47 -13.81
CA ALA A 112 -17.89 -2.66 -12.64
C ALA A 112 -17.12 -2.54 -11.32
N GLY A 113 -15.78 -2.73 -11.35
CA GLY A 113 -14.93 -2.72 -10.18
C GLY A 113 -14.95 -4.01 -9.37
N VAL A 114 -15.79 -4.97 -9.78
CA VAL A 114 -15.92 -6.32 -9.22
C VAL A 114 -16.22 -7.31 -10.35
N GLY A 115 -15.89 -8.57 -10.15
CA GLY A 115 -16.05 -9.62 -11.15
C GLY A 115 -16.34 -10.97 -10.53
N LYS A 116 -15.45 -11.94 -10.73
CA LYS A 116 -15.54 -13.27 -10.14
C LYS A 116 -14.74 -13.35 -8.84
N PRO A 117 -15.20 -14.15 -7.86
CA PRO A 117 -14.41 -14.45 -6.68
C PRO A 117 -13.03 -15.01 -7.04
N THR A 118 -12.04 -14.69 -6.23
CA THR A 118 -10.67 -15.20 -6.31
C THR A 118 -10.34 -15.99 -5.05
N GLU A 119 -9.27 -16.80 -5.07
CA GLU A 119 -8.79 -17.41 -3.83
C GLU A 119 -8.48 -16.37 -2.75
N GLY A 120 -7.95 -15.20 -3.17
CA GLY A 120 -7.63 -14.07 -2.28
C GLY A 120 -8.87 -13.41 -1.67
N SER A 121 -9.88 -13.08 -2.49
CA SER A 121 -11.12 -12.48 -2.01
C SER A 121 -11.89 -13.42 -1.07
N ASP A 122 -12.00 -14.71 -1.43
CA ASP A 122 -12.63 -15.72 -0.58
C ASP A 122 -11.88 -15.88 0.75
N TRP A 123 -10.54 -15.77 0.73
CA TRP A 123 -9.73 -15.86 1.93
C TRP A 123 -9.99 -14.68 2.89
N ILE A 124 -10.12 -13.47 2.37
CA ILE A 124 -10.52 -12.29 3.16
C ILE A 124 -11.88 -12.54 3.83
N VAL A 125 -12.87 -13.02 3.06
CA VAL A 125 -14.21 -13.34 3.58
C VAL A 125 -14.13 -14.38 4.69
N ARG A 126 -13.38 -15.48 4.47
CA ARG A 126 -13.19 -16.54 5.44
C ARG A 126 -12.60 -16.03 6.75
N CYS A 127 -11.50 -15.28 6.70
CA CYS A 127 -10.84 -14.73 7.87
C CYS A 127 -11.75 -13.73 8.61
N ALA A 128 -12.47 -12.88 7.89
CA ALA A 128 -13.38 -11.91 8.49
C ALA A 128 -14.60 -12.58 9.16
N ARG A 129 -15.06 -13.73 8.66
CA ARG A 129 -16.19 -14.48 9.23
C ARG A 129 -15.84 -15.33 10.44
N CYS A 130 -14.55 -15.53 10.75
CA CYS A 130 -14.19 -16.34 11.91
C CYS A 130 -14.75 -15.73 13.22
N ALA A 131 -14.86 -16.57 14.27
CA ALA A 131 -15.49 -16.19 15.54
C ALA A 131 -14.67 -15.21 16.40
N ASP A 132 -13.53 -14.72 15.91
CA ASP A 132 -12.71 -13.74 16.59
C ASP A 132 -13.39 -12.37 16.61
N ARG A 133 -13.44 -11.76 17.80
CA ARG A 133 -14.06 -10.43 17.99
C ARG A 133 -13.11 -9.28 17.63
N ARG A 134 -11.81 -9.54 17.49
CA ARG A 134 -10.83 -8.53 17.09
C ARG A 134 -11.06 -8.14 15.64
N PRO A 135 -10.85 -6.87 15.27
CA PRO A 135 -10.88 -6.47 13.88
C PRO A 135 -9.79 -7.19 13.07
N LEU A 136 -10.07 -7.41 11.79
CA LEU A 136 -9.13 -7.90 10.80
C LEU A 136 -8.52 -6.69 10.08
N HIS A 137 -7.21 -6.50 10.22
CA HIS A 137 -6.48 -5.48 9.50
C HIS A 137 -6.07 -6.00 8.13
N VAL A 138 -6.49 -5.32 7.07
CA VAL A 138 -6.12 -5.62 5.69
C VAL A 138 -5.18 -4.52 5.21
N LEU A 139 -3.91 -4.87 5.03
CA LEU A 139 -2.87 -4.00 4.52
C LEU A 139 -2.79 -4.20 3.01
N VAL A 140 -3.26 -3.21 2.24
CA VAL A 140 -3.32 -3.27 0.78
C VAL A 140 -2.12 -2.50 0.22
N TRP A 141 -1.18 -3.20 -0.39
CA TRP A 141 0.09 -2.69 -0.93
C TRP A 141 0.06 -2.50 -2.45
N GLY A 142 -0.88 -3.13 -3.11
CA GLY A 142 -1.09 -3.07 -4.55
C GLY A 142 -2.53 -2.73 -4.92
N GLY A 143 -3.10 -3.50 -5.86
CA GLY A 143 -4.50 -3.38 -6.26
C GLY A 143 -5.48 -3.66 -5.13
N ILE A 144 -6.64 -3.02 -5.16
CA ILE A 144 -7.69 -3.16 -4.13
C ILE A 144 -8.83 -4.09 -4.58
N GLU A 145 -8.64 -4.81 -5.68
CA GLU A 145 -9.64 -5.63 -6.34
C GLU A 145 -10.15 -6.78 -5.46
N ASP A 146 -9.24 -7.51 -4.81
CA ASP A 146 -9.64 -8.64 -3.94
C ASP A 146 -10.46 -8.18 -2.74
N LEU A 147 -10.14 -7.00 -2.19
CA LEU A 147 -10.96 -6.40 -1.13
C LEU A 147 -12.33 -5.95 -1.65
N ALA A 148 -12.38 -5.35 -2.84
CA ALA A 148 -13.65 -4.95 -3.46
C ALA A 148 -14.54 -6.17 -3.72
N GLN A 149 -13.97 -7.26 -4.25
CA GLN A 149 -14.67 -8.50 -4.48
C GLN A 149 -15.15 -9.14 -3.16
N ALA A 150 -14.31 -9.19 -2.13
CA ALA A 150 -14.69 -9.72 -0.82
C ALA A 150 -15.87 -8.96 -0.20
N LEU A 151 -15.89 -7.63 -0.32
CA LEU A 151 -16.99 -6.79 0.15
C LEU A 151 -18.24 -6.94 -0.70
N HIS A 152 -18.10 -7.21 -2.01
CA HIS A 152 -19.22 -7.51 -2.91
C HIS A 152 -19.91 -8.81 -2.53
N ASP A 153 -19.13 -9.88 -2.38
CA ASP A 153 -19.63 -11.23 -2.11
C ASP A 153 -20.15 -11.39 -0.68
N ALA A 154 -19.60 -10.60 0.26
CA ALA A 154 -19.92 -10.70 1.67
C ALA A 154 -19.99 -9.33 2.36
N PRO A 155 -20.94 -8.44 2.03
CA PRO A 155 -20.99 -7.08 2.59
C PRO A 155 -21.09 -7.05 4.12
N GLY A 156 -21.59 -8.10 4.73
CA GLY A 156 -21.68 -8.24 6.19
C GLY A 156 -20.32 -8.31 6.93
N ILE A 157 -19.18 -8.48 6.22
CA ILE A 157 -17.86 -8.46 6.86
C ILE A 157 -17.35 -7.05 7.14
N LEU A 158 -17.94 -6.03 6.50
CA LEU A 158 -17.48 -4.63 6.56
C LEU A 158 -17.17 -4.13 7.99
N PRO A 159 -17.99 -4.36 9.02
CA PRO A 159 -17.72 -3.84 10.36
C PRO A 159 -16.45 -4.42 11.00
N LYS A 160 -16.01 -5.59 10.56
CA LYS A 160 -14.83 -6.30 11.09
C LYS A 160 -13.53 -5.83 10.47
N LEU A 161 -13.58 -5.11 9.35
CA LEU A 161 -12.39 -4.72 8.60
C LEU A 161 -11.80 -3.39 9.08
N ARG A 162 -10.48 -3.32 9.05
CA ARG A 162 -9.66 -2.11 9.17
C ARG A 162 -8.67 -2.12 8.03
N VAL A 163 -8.82 -1.22 7.08
CA VAL A 163 -8.01 -1.21 5.86
C VAL A 163 -6.97 -0.10 5.92
N TYR A 164 -5.73 -0.45 5.58
CA TYR A 164 -4.69 0.53 5.27
C TYR A 164 -4.28 0.32 3.81
N PHE A 165 -4.65 1.25 2.96
CA PHE A 165 -4.41 1.20 1.52
C PHE A 165 -3.26 2.14 1.13
N ILE A 166 -2.16 1.57 0.61
CA ILE A 166 -1.11 2.33 -0.06
C ILE A 166 -1.69 2.75 -1.42
N GLY A 167 -2.43 3.87 -1.41
CA GLY A 167 -3.19 4.33 -2.58
C GLY A 167 -2.28 4.81 -3.69
N GLY A 168 -1.54 5.88 -3.46
CA GLY A 168 -0.54 6.42 -4.39
C GLY A 168 -0.79 6.09 -5.87
N PRO A 169 0.17 5.45 -6.55
CA PRO A 169 -0.04 4.97 -7.90
C PRO A 169 -1.04 3.80 -8.00
N ASN A 170 -1.21 2.99 -6.93
CA ASN A 170 -2.06 1.80 -6.96
C ASN A 170 -3.53 2.13 -7.22
N LYS A 171 -4.02 3.25 -6.66
CA LYS A 171 -5.37 3.73 -6.92
C LYS A 171 -5.62 4.05 -8.39
N MET A 172 -4.62 4.56 -9.10
CA MET A 172 -4.73 4.86 -10.53
C MET A 172 -4.98 3.59 -11.35
N TRP A 173 -4.34 2.47 -10.95
CA TRP A 173 -4.46 1.20 -11.64
C TRP A 173 -5.72 0.42 -11.26
N SER A 174 -6.23 0.60 -10.06
CA SER A 174 -7.43 -0.06 -9.54
C SER A 174 -8.59 0.91 -9.27
N VAL A 175 -8.70 1.95 -10.11
CA VAL A 175 -9.68 3.03 -9.92
C VAL A 175 -11.12 2.53 -9.94
N ASP A 176 -11.43 1.50 -10.72
CA ASP A 176 -12.79 0.94 -10.80
C ASP A 176 -13.17 0.17 -9.54
N ALA A 177 -12.25 -0.66 -9.00
CA ALA A 177 -12.44 -1.35 -7.73
C ALA A 177 -12.53 -0.35 -6.56
N TYR A 178 -11.68 0.68 -6.56
CA TYR A 178 -11.76 1.75 -5.57
C TYR A 178 -13.11 2.49 -5.64
N ASN A 179 -13.55 2.90 -6.82
CA ASN A 179 -14.85 3.57 -7.03
C ASN A 179 -16.03 2.66 -6.62
N TYR A 180 -15.90 1.33 -6.81
CA TYR A 180 -16.89 0.37 -6.32
C TYR A 180 -17.00 0.43 -4.79
N ILE A 181 -15.88 0.36 -4.07
CA ILE A 181 -15.85 0.42 -2.60
C ILE A 181 -16.39 1.77 -2.11
N GLU A 182 -15.92 2.89 -2.68
CA GLU A 182 -16.35 4.23 -2.30
C GLU A 182 -17.87 4.38 -2.40
N ARG A 183 -18.46 3.90 -3.49
CA ARG A 183 -19.89 4.01 -3.76
C ARG A 183 -20.75 3.07 -2.92
N ASN A 184 -20.33 1.81 -2.74
CA ASN A 184 -21.18 0.78 -2.18
C ASN A 184 -20.86 0.48 -0.70
N HIS A 185 -19.68 0.88 -0.22
CA HIS A 185 -19.21 0.62 1.14
C HIS A 185 -18.70 1.86 1.87
N PRO A 186 -19.48 2.98 1.88
CA PRO A 186 -19.02 4.27 2.41
C PRO A 186 -18.71 4.25 3.91
N LYS A 187 -19.20 3.25 4.64
CA LYS A 187 -18.94 3.06 6.08
C LYS A 187 -17.70 2.23 6.38
N LEU A 188 -16.97 1.75 5.38
CA LEU A 188 -15.72 1.01 5.58
C LEU A 188 -14.74 1.85 6.40
N ARG A 189 -14.01 1.23 7.33
CA ARG A 189 -12.88 1.90 7.99
C ARG A 189 -11.64 1.71 7.13
N ILE A 190 -11.22 2.79 6.48
CA ILE A 190 -10.08 2.78 5.55
C ILE A 190 -9.22 4.01 5.73
N ILE A 191 -7.92 3.81 5.66
CA ILE A 191 -6.89 4.83 5.50
C ILE A 191 -6.41 4.75 4.06
N GLU A 192 -6.54 5.84 3.32
CA GLU A 192 -6.03 6.04 1.97
C GLU A 192 -4.70 6.82 2.06
N ALA A 193 -3.57 6.10 2.08
CA ALA A 193 -2.25 6.70 2.12
C ALA A 193 -1.72 6.89 0.69
N ASN A 194 -1.96 8.06 0.08
CA ASN A 194 -1.52 8.34 -1.29
C ASN A 194 -0.08 8.84 -1.36
N THR A 195 0.35 9.61 -0.36
CA THR A 195 1.69 10.22 -0.30
C THR A 195 2.35 10.09 1.06
N THR A 196 1.60 9.92 2.14
CA THR A 196 2.13 9.76 3.50
C THR A 196 3.17 8.63 3.57
N TYR A 197 2.95 7.51 2.87
CA TYR A 197 3.85 6.36 2.83
C TYR A 197 5.26 6.71 2.34
N ARG A 198 5.40 7.74 1.48
CA ARG A 198 6.69 8.18 0.94
C ARG A 198 7.65 8.67 2.03
N GLY A 199 7.14 9.11 3.18
CA GLY A 199 7.95 9.48 4.32
C GLY A 199 8.82 8.35 4.88
N TRP A 200 8.59 7.09 4.48
CA TRP A 200 9.46 5.98 4.87
C TRP A 200 10.85 6.08 4.23
N PHE A 201 10.92 6.55 3.00
CA PHE A 201 12.16 6.62 2.21
C PHE A 201 12.53 8.02 1.72
N THR A 202 11.66 9.02 1.90
CA THR A 202 11.89 10.42 1.50
C THR A 202 11.95 11.30 2.73
N GLY A 203 12.95 12.18 2.78
CA GLY A 203 13.14 13.13 3.89
C GLY A 203 13.57 12.47 5.20
N GLY A 204 13.42 13.21 6.30
CA GLY A 204 13.93 12.83 7.60
C GLY A 204 15.46 12.84 7.65
N ASN A 205 16.05 12.18 8.65
CA ASN A 205 17.50 12.05 8.74
C ASN A 205 18.01 11.05 7.69
N GLN A 206 18.70 11.55 6.66
CA GLN A 206 19.37 10.77 5.62
C GLN A 206 20.90 10.82 5.74
N ALA A 207 21.43 11.38 6.83
CA ALA A 207 22.87 11.50 7.02
C ALA A 207 23.50 10.22 7.59
N GLY A 208 24.75 9.98 7.22
CA GLY A 208 25.53 8.86 7.71
C GLY A 208 24.86 7.51 7.46
N GLU A 209 24.76 6.69 8.50
CA GLU A 209 24.16 5.34 8.43
C GLU A 209 22.63 5.37 8.22
N TRP A 210 21.98 6.51 8.36
CA TRP A 210 20.53 6.64 8.20
C TRP A 210 20.07 6.88 6.75
N GLY A 211 21.01 7.09 5.81
CA GLY A 211 20.68 7.17 4.39
C GLY A 211 20.14 5.85 3.84
N ASN A 212 19.31 5.90 2.79
CA ASN A 212 18.65 4.70 2.26
C ASN A 212 19.63 3.58 1.88
N ALA A 213 20.70 3.88 1.18
CA ALA A 213 21.70 2.89 0.76
C ALA A 213 22.66 2.53 1.90
N SER A 214 23.16 3.53 2.66
CA SER A 214 24.08 3.31 3.75
C SER A 214 23.48 2.50 4.89
N PHE A 215 22.19 2.73 5.21
CA PHE A 215 21.48 1.94 6.20
C PHE A 215 21.42 0.45 5.80
N ALA A 216 21.03 0.16 4.58
CA ALA A 216 20.93 -1.21 4.10
C ALA A 216 22.31 -1.90 4.11
N ALA A 217 23.35 -1.21 3.64
CA ALA A 217 24.73 -1.74 3.67
C ALA A 217 25.23 -2.03 5.09
N ALA A 218 24.95 -1.14 6.05
CA ALA A 218 25.43 -1.27 7.43
C ALA A 218 24.65 -2.30 8.25
N HIS A 219 23.34 -2.41 8.04
CA HIS A 219 22.45 -3.12 8.96
C HIS A 219 21.78 -4.35 8.38
N LEU A 220 21.66 -4.48 7.04
CA LEU A 220 20.94 -5.58 6.40
C LEU A 220 21.85 -6.54 5.65
N ALA A 221 22.90 -6.05 4.99
CA ALA A 221 23.85 -6.88 4.26
C ALA A 221 24.50 -7.94 5.16
N GLY A 222 24.51 -9.21 4.71
CA GLY A 222 25.10 -10.33 5.45
C GLY A 222 24.35 -10.67 6.75
N ARG A 223 23.09 -10.28 6.89
CA ARG A 223 22.25 -10.56 8.07
C ARG A 223 21.25 -11.70 7.80
N GLY A 224 21.75 -12.84 7.35
CA GLY A 224 20.93 -13.99 7.00
C GLY A 224 20.33 -13.91 5.60
N ALA A 225 19.52 -14.89 5.26
CA ALA A 225 18.93 -14.99 3.92
C ALA A 225 17.95 -13.87 3.60
N LEU A 226 17.17 -13.40 4.59
CA LEU A 226 16.28 -12.26 4.42
C LEU A 226 17.03 -10.96 4.16
N GLY A 227 18.13 -10.73 4.89
CA GLY A 227 18.98 -9.57 4.68
C GLY A 227 19.65 -9.57 3.31
N ASP A 228 20.23 -10.70 2.91
CA ASP A 228 20.88 -10.86 1.61
C ASP A 228 19.86 -10.72 0.47
N PHE A 229 18.65 -11.27 0.62
CA PHE A 229 17.58 -11.10 -0.34
C PHE A 229 17.14 -9.62 -0.46
N PHE A 230 17.01 -8.91 0.67
CA PHE A 230 16.70 -7.48 0.67
C PHE A 230 17.71 -6.70 -0.17
N MET A 231 19.02 -7.02 -0.03
CA MET A 231 20.09 -6.35 -0.76
C MET A 231 20.03 -6.57 -2.28
N THR A 232 19.40 -7.65 -2.75
CA THR A 232 19.18 -7.86 -4.20
C THR A 232 18.13 -6.95 -4.78
N GLN A 233 17.24 -6.41 -3.94
CA GLN A 233 16.16 -5.52 -4.36
C GLN A 233 16.64 -4.06 -4.39
N LEU A 234 16.31 -3.31 -5.44
CA LEU A 234 16.63 -1.89 -5.57
C LEU A 234 18.14 -1.59 -5.32
N LYS A 235 19.03 -2.53 -5.67
CA LYS A 235 20.48 -2.43 -5.41
C LYS A 235 20.80 -2.13 -3.94
N GLY A 236 20.02 -2.70 -3.02
CA GLY A 236 20.20 -2.49 -1.59
C GLY A 236 19.79 -1.10 -1.09
N THR A 237 19.06 -0.31 -1.88
CA THR A 237 18.57 0.98 -1.44
C THR A 237 17.20 0.83 -0.79
N VAL A 238 17.04 1.30 0.45
CA VAL A 238 15.75 1.28 1.16
C VAL A 238 14.71 2.12 0.41
N LYS A 239 13.61 1.47 0.04
CA LYS A 239 12.36 2.12 -0.36
C LYS A 239 11.22 1.65 0.54
N MET A 240 10.92 0.35 0.57
CA MET A 240 9.97 -0.24 1.52
C MET A 240 8.65 0.54 1.57
N GLY A 241 8.06 0.86 0.40
CA GLY A 241 6.93 1.78 0.29
C GLY A 241 5.67 1.32 1.02
N ASP A 242 5.53 0.03 1.31
CA ASP A 242 4.36 -0.55 1.96
C ASP A 242 4.55 -0.75 3.46
N SER A 243 5.81 -0.70 3.92
CA SER A 243 6.18 -0.83 5.33
C SER A 243 5.51 0.17 6.27
N PRO A 244 5.11 1.38 5.85
CA PRO A 244 4.29 2.28 6.68
C PRO A 244 3.02 1.64 7.19
N SER A 245 2.36 0.78 6.43
CA SER A 245 1.16 0.06 6.86
C SER A 245 1.46 -0.91 8.03
N VAL A 246 2.61 -1.58 7.99
CA VAL A 246 3.13 -2.42 9.09
C VAL A 246 3.51 -1.55 10.28
N GLY A 247 4.27 -0.47 10.03
CA GLY A 247 4.67 0.51 11.04
C GLY A 247 3.49 1.12 11.77
N TYR A 248 2.36 1.32 11.09
CA TYR A 248 1.11 1.79 11.66
C TYR A 248 0.56 0.84 12.72
N LEU A 249 0.60 -0.46 12.47
CA LEU A 249 0.18 -1.47 13.45
C LEU A 249 1.20 -1.67 14.59
N LEU A 250 2.48 -1.43 14.34
CA LEU A 250 3.53 -1.56 15.34
C LEU A 250 3.54 -0.40 16.35
N ARG A 251 3.42 0.83 15.86
CA ARG A 251 3.56 2.07 16.66
C ARG A 251 2.62 3.17 16.17
N GLY A 252 1.37 2.84 15.89
CA GLY A 252 0.28 3.76 15.60
C GLY A 252 -0.87 3.54 16.56
N THR A 253 -1.98 4.23 16.29
CA THR A 253 -3.25 4.09 17.01
C THR A 253 -4.33 3.65 16.01
N PRO A 254 -4.48 2.34 15.75
CA PRO A 254 -5.39 1.85 14.69
C PRO A 254 -6.85 2.31 14.82
N GLU A 255 -7.30 2.61 16.03
CA GLU A 255 -8.66 3.11 16.26
C GLU A 255 -8.78 4.64 16.10
N ASP A 256 -7.67 5.38 16.10
CA ASP A 256 -7.63 6.83 15.86
C ASP A 256 -6.48 7.23 14.92
N PRO A 257 -6.71 7.20 13.59
CA PRO A 257 -5.69 7.56 12.60
C PRO A 257 -5.20 9.01 12.66
N SER A 258 -5.86 9.89 13.41
CA SER A 258 -5.37 11.25 13.63
C SER A 258 -4.15 11.32 14.57
N GLN A 259 -3.87 10.25 15.29
CA GLN A 259 -2.71 10.17 16.17
C GLN A 259 -1.45 9.81 15.36
N PRO A 260 -0.32 10.47 15.63
CA PRO A 260 0.90 10.21 14.89
C PRO A 260 1.54 8.89 15.28
N GLY A 261 1.97 8.11 14.27
CA GLY A 261 2.67 6.83 14.45
C GLY A 261 3.77 6.62 13.41
N TRP A 262 4.36 5.41 13.39
CA TRP A 262 5.37 5.07 12.37
C TRP A 262 4.77 4.98 10.97
N GLY A 263 3.49 4.67 10.86
CA GLY A 263 2.78 4.62 9.58
C GLY A 263 2.13 5.93 9.15
N GLY A 264 2.31 7.01 9.93
CA GLY A 264 1.80 8.32 9.60
C GLY A 264 0.72 8.83 10.55
N LYS A 265 0.19 9.99 10.19
CA LYS A 265 -0.95 10.68 10.77
C LYS A 265 -1.86 11.06 9.62
N PHE A 266 -3.17 10.90 9.79
CA PHE A 266 -4.16 11.08 8.74
C PHE A 266 -5.26 12.05 9.15
N ALA A 267 -5.86 12.70 8.17
CA ALA A 267 -7.04 13.53 8.33
C ALA A 267 -8.29 12.77 7.88
N ARG A 268 -9.46 13.25 8.31
CA ARG A 268 -10.74 12.73 7.80
C ARG A 268 -10.89 13.12 6.34
N ILE A 269 -11.35 12.19 5.50
CA ILE A 269 -11.63 12.49 4.09
C ILE A 269 -12.73 13.55 3.96
N TRP A 270 -12.73 14.30 2.89
CA TRP A 270 -13.73 15.32 2.53
C TRP A 270 -14.51 14.92 1.29
N ASP A 271 -15.67 15.56 1.08
CA ASP A 271 -16.52 15.33 -0.10
C ASP A 271 -16.00 16.10 -1.33
N GLY A 272 -16.51 15.74 -2.52
CA GLY A 272 -16.21 16.44 -3.77
C GLY A 272 -14.91 16.02 -4.47
N ARG A 273 -14.36 14.86 -4.12
CA ARG A 273 -13.17 14.28 -4.72
C ARG A 273 -13.43 13.53 -6.03
N LYS A 274 -14.70 13.29 -6.36
CA LYS A 274 -15.12 12.70 -7.63
C LYS A 274 -15.64 13.79 -8.56
N THR A 275 -15.14 13.80 -9.80
CA THR A 275 -15.58 14.71 -10.85
C THR A 275 -16.09 13.89 -12.03
N VAL A 276 -17.23 14.28 -12.61
CA VAL A 276 -17.81 13.59 -13.77
C VAL A 276 -17.85 14.55 -14.96
N PHE A 277 -17.39 14.09 -16.10
CA PHE A 277 -17.47 14.83 -17.37
C PHE A 277 -18.30 14.05 -18.39
N ASP A 278 -19.17 14.75 -19.12
CA ASP A 278 -19.97 14.23 -20.24
C ASP A 278 -19.41 14.64 -21.61
N ARG A 279 -18.23 15.19 -21.64
CA ARG A 279 -17.52 15.71 -22.82
C ARG A 279 -16.01 15.47 -22.71
N LEU A 280 -15.32 15.68 -23.83
CA LEU A 280 -13.86 15.82 -23.78
C LEU A 280 -13.47 17.08 -22.99
N THR A 281 -12.41 16.95 -22.23
CA THR A 281 -11.91 18.00 -21.33
C THR A 281 -10.79 18.80 -21.96
N THR A 282 -10.58 19.99 -21.40
CA THR A 282 -9.47 20.90 -21.73
C THR A 282 -8.62 21.14 -20.50
N GLU A 283 -7.49 21.82 -20.65
CA GLU A 283 -6.61 22.15 -19.54
C GLU A 283 -7.27 23.06 -18.46
N SER A 284 -8.32 23.78 -18.82
CA SER A 284 -9.08 24.58 -17.85
C SER A 284 -9.97 23.74 -16.93
N ASP A 285 -10.24 22.48 -17.27
CA ASP A 285 -10.99 21.57 -16.42
C ASP A 285 -10.07 21.07 -15.31
N GLN A 286 -10.44 21.36 -14.06
CA GLN A 286 -9.67 21.00 -12.87
C GLN A 286 -10.30 19.83 -12.13
N VAL A 287 -9.45 18.92 -11.66
CA VAL A 287 -9.83 17.79 -10.83
C VAL A 287 -8.86 17.68 -9.65
N GLU A 288 -9.30 17.09 -8.55
CA GLU A 288 -8.41 16.89 -7.40
C GLU A 288 -7.42 15.74 -7.66
N ALA A 289 -6.15 15.97 -7.38
CA ALA A 289 -5.14 14.91 -7.39
C ALA A 289 -5.55 13.79 -6.41
N PHE A 290 -5.36 12.53 -6.82
CA PHE A 290 -5.87 11.34 -6.12
C PHE A 290 -7.40 11.29 -5.98
N GLY A 291 -8.15 12.18 -6.64
CA GLY A 291 -9.60 12.06 -6.80
C GLY A 291 -9.96 11.02 -7.87
N VAL A 292 -11.24 10.77 -8.07
CA VAL A 292 -11.76 9.94 -9.16
C VAL A 292 -12.33 10.84 -10.24
N VAL A 293 -11.82 10.71 -11.46
CA VAL A 293 -12.38 11.35 -12.64
C VAL A 293 -13.16 10.29 -13.42
N GLU A 294 -14.45 10.52 -13.63
CA GLU A 294 -15.31 9.66 -14.45
C GLU A 294 -15.72 10.40 -15.72
N PHE A 295 -15.58 9.74 -16.85
CA PHE A 295 -16.07 10.23 -18.11
C PHE A 295 -17.29 9.43 -18.56
N ALA A 296 -18.32 10.12 -19.06
CA ALA A 296 -19.54 9.55 -19.61
C ALA A 296 -19.86 10.29 -20.92
N ILE A 297 -19.02 10.08 -21.95
CA ILE A 297 -19.04 10.85 -23.19
C ILE A 297 -20.08 10.27 -24.15
N PRO A 298 -21.03 11.06 -24.70
CA PRO A 298 -21.92 10.63 -25.76
C PRO A 298 -21.14 10.17 -26.98
N LEU A 299 -21.53 9.03 -27.54
CA LEU A 299 -20.90 8.48 -28.72
C LEU A 299 -21.42 9.09 -30.01
N PRO A 300 -20.61 9.17 -31.08
CA PRO A 300 -21.04 9.62 -32.38
C PRO A 300 -22.18 8.77 -32.94
N ALA A 301 -23.06 9.38 -33.75
CA ALA A 301 -24.14 8.67 -34.43
C ALA A 301 -23.57 7.56 -35.34
N GLY A 302 -24.22 6.39 -35.30
CA GLY A 302 -23.78 5.21 -36.07
C GLY A 302 -22.78 4.32 -35.36
N MET A 303 -22.24 4.73 -34.24
CA MET A 303 -21.40 3.87 -33.41
C MET A 303 -22.25 2.83 -32.66
N THR A 304 -21.72 1.61 -32.53
CA THR A 304 -22.40 0.48 -31.88
C THR A 304 -21.53 -0.08 -30.75
N ARG A 305 -22.08 -1.04 -30.00
CA ARG A 305 -21.33 -1.77 -28.95
C ARG A 305 -20.17 -2.59 -29.48
N GLU A 306 -20.23 -2.96 -30.75
CA GLU A 306 -19.21 -3.79 -31.44
C GLU A 306 -17.92 -3.01 -31.70
N ASN A 307 -18.02 -1.66 -31.74
CA ASN A 307 -16.85 -0.84 -31.98
C ASN A 307 -15.89 -0.89 -30.79
N SER A 308 -14.63 -1.14 -31.08
CA SER A 308 -13.57 -1.12 -30.09
C SER A 308 -13.22 0.30 -29.68
N VAL A 309 -13.03 0.50 -28.39
CA VAL A 309 -12.55 1.78 -27.83
C VAL A 309 -11.51 1.53 -26.75
N ARG A 310 -10.42 2.26 -26.86
CA ARG A 310 -9.37 2.31 -25.85
C ARG A 310 -9.00 3.76 -25.56
N VAL A 311 -8.92 4.13 -24.29
CA VAL A 311 -8.46 5.46 -23.86
C VAL A 311 -7.11 5.32 -23.19
N VAL A 312 -6.14 6.14 -23.64
CA VAL A 312 -4.77 6.10 -23.12
C VAL A 312 -4.40 7.46 -22.56
N PHE A 313 -4.09 7.51 -21.26
CA PHE A 313 -3.58 8.67 -20.56
C PHE A 313 -2.06 8.72 -20.63
N ASP A 314 -1.50 9.91 -20.81
CA ASP A 314 -0.06 10.19 -20.76
C ASP A 314 0.74 9.22 -21.67
N ASN A 315 0.16 8.82 -22.81
CA ASN A 315 0.69 7.88 -23.81
C ASN A 315 1.08 6.47 -23.29
N ARG A 316 0.64 6.08 -22.09
CA ARG A 316 1.08 4.81 -21.48
C ARG A 316 0.06 4.13 -20.58
N ILE A 317 -0.93 4.84 -20.05
CA ILE A 317 -1.86 4.31 -19.07
C ILE A 317 -3.21 4.08 -19.74
N SER A 318 -3.56 2.83 -19.99
CA SER A 318 -4.85 2.47 -20.55
C SER A 318 -5.92 2.47 -19.46
N ALA A 319 -7.00 3.23 -19.67
CA ALA A 319 -8.19 3.11 -18.84
C ALA A 319 -9.04 1.91 -19.27
N ILE A 320 -9.73 1.32 -18.34
CA ILE A 320 -10.78 0.34 -18.65
C ILE A 320 -11.99 1.10 -19.19
N THR A 321 -12.47 0.71 -20.36
CA THR A 321 -13.57 1.39 -21.05
C THR A 321 -14.81 0.51 -21.16
N THR A 322 -15.98 1.15 -21.15
CA THR A 322 -17.23 0.53 -21.62
C THR A 322 -17.84 1.37 -22.70
N ASN A 323 -18.34 0.67 -23.72
CA ASN A 323 -19.12 1.20 -24.81
C ASN A 323 -20.50 0.53 -24.82
N ASP A 324 -21.56 1.25 -24.50
CA ASP A 324 -22.94 0.74 -24.49
C ASP A 324 -23.71 1.05 -25.80
N GLY A 325 -23.02 1.57 -26.83
CA GLY A 325 -23.57 2.03 -28.10
C GLY A 325 -24.14 3.44 -28.06
N ARG A 326 -24.13 4.10 -26.91
CA ARG A 326 -24.61 5.48 -26.71
C ARG A 326 -23.61 6.33 -25.95
N THR A 327 -22.91 5.73 -24.99
CA THR A 327 -22.01 6.41 -24.06
C THR A 327 -20.73 5.63 -23.92
N LEU A 328 -19.60 6.30 -24.07
CA LEU A 328 -18.29 5.82 -23.67
C LEU A 328 -18.07 6.19 -22.21
N ARG A 329 -17.79 5.19 -21.36
CA ARG A 329 -17.44 5.41 -19.95
C ARG A 329 -16.06 4.90 -19.65
N PHE A 330 -15.31 5.67 -18.89
CA PHE A 330 -14.02 5.27 -18.32
C PHE A 330 -13.70 6.11 -17.10
N ARG A 331 -12.76 5.63 -16.27
CA ARG A 331 -12.32 6.32 -15.05
C ARG A 331 -10.82 6.45 -15.02
N PHE A 332 -10.38 7.45 -14.27
CA PHE A 332 -8.97 7.69 -14.00
C PHE A 332 -8.80 8.30 -12.61
N SER A 333 -7.66 8.03 -11.96
CA SER A 333 -7.26 8.71 -10.71
C SER A 333 -5.87 9.31 -10.92
N PRO A 334 -5.76 10.65 -11.07
CA PRO A 334 -4.48 11.31 -11.29
C PRO A 334 -3.64 11.27 -10.01
N ARG A 335 -2.45 10.70 -10.08
CA ARG A 335 -1.54 10.56 -8.93
C ARG A 335 -0.62 11.77 -8.67
N ASP A 336 -0.55 12.68 -9.61
CA ASP A 336 0.32 13.86 -9.55
C ASP A 336 -0.46 15.11 -9.94
N ALA A 337 -0.17 16.22 -9.29
CA ALA A 337 -0.71 17.53 -9.66
C ALA A 337 0.00 18.03 -10.93
N LYS A 338 -0.56 17.72 -12.09
CA LYS A 338 -0.09 18.11 -13.43
C LYS A 338 -1.23 18.08 -14.42
N VAL A 339 -0.95 18.52 -15.65
CA VAL A 339 -1.85 18.30 -16.78
C VAL A 339 -1.74 16.84 -17.23
N TRP A 340 -2.89 16.18 -17.37
CA TRP A 340 -3.03 14.81 -17.80
C TRP A 340 -3.71 14.77 -19.19
N PRO A 341 -2.95 14.58 -20.29
CA PRO A 341 -3.51 14.37 -21.61
C PRO A 341 -4.01 12.96 -21.77
N TYR A 342 -5.03 12.77 -22.63
CA TYR A 342 -5.50 11.45 -23.06
C TYR A 342 -5.92 11.46 -24.53
N VAL A 343 -5.85 10.28 -25.15
CA VAL A 343 -6.25 10.04 -26.54
C VAL A 343 -7.18 8.84 -26.58
N ILE A 344 -8.22 8.93 -27.39
CA ILE A 344 -9.15 7.85 -27.69
C ILE A 344 -8.71 7.15 -28.97
N HIS A 345 -8.54 5.85 -28.91
CA HIS A 345 -8.30 4.98 -30.05
C HIS A 345 -9.55 4.14 -30.31
N SER A 346 -10.03 4.10 -31.56
CA SER A 346 -11.23 3.37 -31.93
C SER A 346 -11.13 2.90 -33.39
N ASP A 347 -11.84 1.82 -33.73
CA ASP A 347 -12.08 1.42 -35.10
C ASP A 347 -13.18 2.28 -35.77
N PHE A 348 -13.90 3.11 -35.00
CA PHE A 348 -14.88 4.07 -35.54
C PHE A 348 -14.20 5.41 -35.86
N ALA A 349 -14.11 5.76 -37.13
CA ALA A 349 -13.29 6.87 -37.63
C ALA A 349 -13.58 8.22 -36.95
N ALA A 350 -14.85 8.55 -36.67
CA ALA A 350 -15.22 9.81 -36.04
C ALA A 350 -14.80 9.95 -34.56
N LEU A 351 -14.47 8.84 -33.90
CA LEU A 351 -13.98 8.83 -32.51
C LEU A 351 -12.47 8.65 -32.41
N ASN A 352 -11.88 7.99 -33.40
CA ASN A 352 -10.47 7.68 -33.40
C ASN A 352 -9.60 8.95 -33.48
N GLY A 353 -8.62 9.04 -32.59
CA GLY A 353 -7.69 10.18 -32.49
C GLY A 353 -8.27 11.40 -31.73
N GLN A 354 -9.53 11.37 -31.32
CA GLN A 354 -10.03 12.42 -30.43
C GLN A 354 -9.23 12.42 -29.12
N SER A 355 -8.96 13.59 -28.59
CA SER A 355 -8.12 13.78 -27.43
C SER A 355 -8.66 14.84 -26.49
N GLY A 356 -8.27 14.77 -25.24
CA GLY A 356 -8.56 15.78 -24.24
C GLY A 356 -7.43 15.88 -23.23
N LYS A 357 -7.56 16.78 -22.30
CA LYS A 357 -6.66 16.94 -21.16
C LYS A 357 -7.38 17.61 -20.00
N PHE A 358 -6.90 17.41 -18.79
CA PHE A 358 -7.37 18.14 -17.62
C PHE A 358 -6.19 18.45 -16.68
N ALA A 359 -6.33 19.44 -15.82
CA ALA A 359 -5.36 19.75 -14.78
C ALA A 359 -5.73 19.07 -13.48
N ALA A 360 -4.88 18.17 -12.98
CA ALA A 360 -4.98 17.72 -11.60
C ALA A 360 -4.32 18.73 -10.67
N VAL A 361 -5.04 19.13 -9.63
CA VAL A 361 -4.62 20.17 -8.67
C VAL A 361 -4.64 19.62 -7.23
N PRO A 362 -3.90 20.22 -6.31
CA PRO A 362 -4.05 19.92 -4.88
C PRO A 362 -5.49 20.16 -4.41
N PRO A 363 -5.94 19.49 -3.34
CA PRO A 363 -7.29 19.69 -2.82
C PRO A 363 -7.49 21.14 -2.36
N PRO A 364 -8.65 21.75 -2.65
CA PRO A 364 -8.96 23.10 -2.19
C PRO A 364 -9.01 23.16 -0.66
N ALA A 365 -8.33 24.17 -0.08
CA ALA A 365 -8.22 24.33 1.36
C ALA A 365 -9.56 24.41 2.11
N GLU A 366 -10.58 25.01 1.47
CA GLU A 366 -11.91 25.12 2.04
C GLU A 366 -12.66 23.78 2.16
N ARG A 367 -12.23 22.73 1.44
CA ARG A 367 -12.79 21.39 1.54
C ARG A 367 -12.08 20.52 2.60
N THR A 368 -10.76 20.62 2.70
CA THR A 368 -9.94 19.75 3.55
C THR A 368 -10.26 19.83 5.05
N GLY A 369 -10.81 20.94 5.52
CA GLY A 369 -11.28 21.12 6.90
C GLY A 369 -12.69 20.59 7.19
N ARG A 370 -13.38 20.02 6.20
CA ARG A 370 -14.78 19.57 6.32
C ARG A 370 -14.90 18.07 6.12
N PRO A 371 -14.90 17.27 7.20
CA PRO A 371 -15.03 15.82 7.11
C PRO A 371 -16.29 15.39 6.36
N SER A 372 -16.15 14.40 5.48
CA SER A 372 -17.25 13.81 4.74
C SER A 372 -18.28 13.22 5.70
N LYS A 373 -19.57 13.52 5.44
CA LYS A 373 -20.71 12.88 6.11
C LYS A 373 -21.07 11.55 5.47
N VAL A 374 -20.74 11.38 4.19
CA VAL A 374 -21.02 10.15 3.43
C VAL A 374 -20.01 9.06 3.81
N HIS A 375 -18.74 9.43 4.00
CA HIS A 375 -17.63 8.53 4.30
C HIS A 375 -17.11 8.72 5.74
N PRO A 376 -17.89 8.43 6.78
CA PRO A 376 -17.58 8.82 8.15
C PRO A 376 -16.36 8.10 8.76
N ASN A 377 -15.87 7.04 8.15
CA ASN A 377 -14.75 6.23 8.63
C ASN A 377 -13.56 6.20 7.66
N TRP A 378 -13.54 7.10 6.69
CA TRP A 378 -12.47 7.21 5.70
C TRP A 378 -11.47 8.26 6.12
N TRP A 379 -10.19 7.92 5.95
CA TRP A 379 -9.05 8.75 6.31
C TRP A 379 -8.12 8.87 5.11
N ILE A 380 -7.40 9.98 5.04
CA ILE A 380 -6.51 10.31 3.92
C ILE A 380 -5.27 11.02 4.45
N ASP A 381 -4.26 11.21 3.60
CA ASP A 381 -3.07 12.00 3.90
C ASP A 381 -3.45 13.33 4.58
N ASP A 382 -2.70 13.69 5.62
CA ASP A 382 -2.89 14.97 6.31
C ASP A 382 -2.56 16.13 5.36
N PRO A 383 -3.55 16.96 4.98
CA PRO A 383 -3.35 18.06 4.04
C PRO A 383 -2.62 19.26 4.64
N ASP A 384 -2.33 19.25 5.95
CA ASP A 384 -1.58 20.31 6.60
C ASP A 384 -0.19 20.46 5.95
N PRO A 385 0.15 21.64 5.40
CA PRO A 385 1.48 21.89 4.82
C PRO A 385 2.64 21.57 5.77
N ALA A 386 2.45 21.72 7.09
CA ALA A 386 3.45 21.37 8.08
C ALA A 386 3.71 19.87 8.18
N ALA A 387 2.78 19.02 7.72
CA ALA A 387 2.92 17.58 7.63
C ALA A 387 3.51 17.10 6.28
N ALA A 388 3.70 18.01 5.32
CA ALA A 388 4.24 17.67 4.01
C ALA A 388 5.77 17.54 4.02
N GLU A 389 6.28 16.64 3.18
CA GLU A 389 7.69 16.57 2.80
C GLU A 389 7.78 16.89 1.30
N GLY A 390 8.25 18.10 0.99
CA GLY A 390 8.20 18.62 -0.37
C GLY A 390 6.77 18.65 -0.90
N ILE A 391 6.54 17.98 -2.02
CA ILE A 391 5.22 17.87 -2.66
C ILE A 391 4.33 16.72 -2.12
N HIS A 392 4.74 16.07 -1.02
CA HIS A 392 4.08 14.88 -0.49
C HIS A 392 3.35 15.18 0.83
N PRO A 393 2.03 15.48 0.80
CA PRO A 393 1.22 15.64 2.00
C PRO A 393 1.35 14.45 2.96
N GLY A 394 1.39 14.71 4.25
CA GLY A 394 1.46 13.70 5.29
C GLY A 394 2.81 13.01 5.48
N ALA A 395 3.73 13.04 4.50
CA ALA A 395 4.96 12.25 4.51
C ALA A 395 5.91 12.61 5.68
N LYS A 396 5.92 13.88 6.12
CA LYS A 396 6.72 14.31 7.25
C LYS A 396 6.25 13.70 8.58
N SER A 397 4.99 13.29 8.67
CA SER A 397 4.47 12.61 9.85
C SER A 397 5.12 11.23 10.07
N VAL A 398 5.61 10.59 8.99
CA VAL A 398 6.39 9.34 9.00
C VAL A 398 7.87 9.63 9.20
N ASN A 399 8.49 10.42 8.30
CA ASN A 399 9.94 10.53 8.22
C ASN A 399 10.61 11.15 9.46
N ARG A 400 9.90 11.95 10.26
CA ARG A 400 10.39 12.44 11.55
C ARG A 400 10.74 11.34 12.56
N ARG A 401 10.30 10.08 12.29
CA ARG A 401 10.54 8.92 13.12
C ARG A 401 11.49 7.90 12.47
N ARG A 402 12.19 8.33 11.42
CA ARG A 402 13.03 7.48 10.58
C ARG A 402 14.02 6.67 11.40
N GLU A 403 14.77 7.31 12.28
CA GLU A 403 15.76 6.61 13.12
C GLU A 403 15.11 5.57 14.03
N GLN A 404 13.89 5.83 14.50
CA GLN A 404 13.18 4.89 15.37
C GLN A 404 12.79 3.62 14.62
N PHE A 405 12.09 3.74 13.48
CA PHE A 405 11.62 2.58 12.77
C PHE A 405 12.76 1.82 12.05
N LEU A 406 13.76 2.51 11.52
CA LEU A 406 14.92 1.86 10.93
C LEU A 406 15.79 1.20 12.00
N GLY A 407 16.00 1.83 13.15
CA GLY A 407 16.75 1.25 14.27
C GLY A 407 16.11 -0.03 14.81
N ASP A 408 14.78 -0.05 14.94
CA ASP A 408 14.02 -1.24 15.33
C ASP A 408 14.12 -2.34 14.26
N PHE A 409 13.97 -1.97 12.98
CA PHE A 409 14.15 -2.90 11.87
C PHE A 409 15.55 -3.52 11.85
N ALA A 410 16.60 -2.71 12.04
CA ALA A 410 17.98 -3.21 12.15
C ALA A 410 18.14 -4.18 13.34
N ALA A 411 17.51 -3.89 14.48
CA ALA A 411 17.54 -4.77 15.64
C ALA A 411 16.87 -6.12 15.35
N ARG A 412 15.75 -6.11 14.62
CA ARG A 412 15.05 -7.32 14.18
C ARG A 412 15.84 -8.10 13.13
N MET A 413 16.46 -7.42 12.17
CA MET A 413 17.27 -8.06 11.14
C MET A 413 18.46 -8.85 11.74
N ARG A 414 19.05 -8.36 12.84
CA ARG A 414 20.11 -9.11 13.55
C ARG A 414 19.67 -10.49 14.05
N ARG A 415 18.38 -10.73 14.21
CA ARG A 415 17.82 -12.03 14.64
C ARG A 415 17.93 -13.12 13.57
N CYS A 416 18.14 -12.75 12.31
CA CYS A 416 18.31 -13.70 11.20
C CYS A 416 19.64 -14.44 11.26
N LYS A 417 20.60 -13.97 12.04
CA LYS A 417 21.93 -14.58 12.18
C LYS A 417 22.23 -14.90 13.64
N THR A 418 22.76 -16.10 13.89
CA THR A 418 23.20 -16.51 15.23
C THR A 418 24.25 -15.53 15.75
N ALA A 419 24.12 -15.07 17.00
CA ALA A 419 25.19 -14.34 17.64
C ALA A 419 26.45 -15.22 17.65
N ALA A 420 27.57 -14.68 17.17
CA ALA A 420 28.86 -15.39 17.26
C ALA A 420 29.05 -15.78 18.72
N THR A 421 29.16 -17.08 19.00
CA THR A 421 29.50 -17.61 20.32
C THR A 421 30.81 -16.96 20.72
N LYS A 422 30.80 -16.14 21.80
CA LYS A 422 32.08 -15.71 22.40
C LYS A 422 32.75 -16.95 22.86
N THR A 423 33.73 -17.46 22.10
CA THR A 423 34.66 -18.45 22.57
C THR A 423 35.38 -17.82 23.77
N SER A 424 34.99 -18.22 24.97
CA SER A 424 35.77 -17.96 26.16
C SER A 424 37.11 -18.66 25.96
N LYS A 425 38.14 -17.88 25.66
CA LYS A 425 39.52 -18.40 25.83
C LYS A 425 39.68 -18.70 27.32
N VAL A 426 39.50 -19.95 27.69
CA VAL A 426 40.02 -20.47 28.94
C VAL A 426 41.53 -20.35 28.77
N LYS A 427 42.15 -19.45 29.53
CA LYS A 427 43.60 -19.44 29.68
C LYS A 427 43.92 -20.64 30.56
N GLU A 428 44.65 -21.60 29.98
CA GLU A 428 45.46 -22.51 30.71
C GLU A 428 46.65 -21.81 31.40
#